data_6b8c0a0989405822ca8da1633ef5522e
#
_entry.id   6b8c0a0989405822ca8da1633ef5522e
#
_cell.length_a   1.000
_cell.length_b   1.000
_cell.length_c   1.000
_cell.angle_alpha   90.00
_cell.angle_beta   90.00
_cell.angle_gamma   90.00
#
_symmetry.space_group_name_H-M   'P 1'
#
loop_
_entity.id
_entity.type
_entity.pdbx_description
1 polymer ?
#
loop_
_entity_poly.entity_id
_entity_poly.type
_entity_poly.pdbx_seq_one_letter_code
_entity_poly.pdbx_strand_id
1 'polypeptide(L)'
;MCISAEASRNMVIGGVVSSVLLMKFGLKKLESYNLFLVIVFLYVILMQGIDYLVWTDLNCKLGRNKLAGILGAFLNYSQPLFVLLIGYLVLSKKINKTVLGLNGVYLLLFVYLYITLQI
;
A
#
# COMPACT_ATOMS: atom_id res chain seq x y z
N MET A 1 -4.25 -12.86 -2.92
CA MET A 1 -3.72 -13.32 -4.22
C MET A 1 -4.83 -13.26 -5.26
N CYS A 2 -4.64 -12.55 -6.35
CA CYS A 2 -5.66 -12.44 -7.39
C CYS A 2 -5.73 -13.70 -8.26
N ILE A 3 -6.93 -13.99 -8.77
CA ILE A 3 -7.24 -15.22 -9.52
C ILE A 3 -6.54 -15.25 -10.90
N SER A 4 -6.21 -14.06 -11.46
CA SER A 4 -5.55 -13.94 -12.77
C SER A 4 -4.90 -12.56 -12.96
N ALA A 5 -4.02 -12.45 -13.96
CA ALA A 5 -3.42 -11.17 -14.36
C ALA A 5 -4.48 -10.14 -14.76
N GLU A 6 -5.54 -10.59 -15.43
CA GLU A 6 -6.65 -9.73 -15.85
C GLU A 6 -7.41 -9.17 -14.64
N ALA A 7 -7.69 -10.00 -13.62
CA ALA A 7 -8.32 -9.56 -12.38
C ALA A 7 -7.46 -8.50 -11.66
N SER A 8 -6.16 -8.71 -11.53
CA SER A 8 -5.24 -7.74 -10.92
C SER A 8 -5.22 -6.41 -11.67
N ARG A 9 -5.14 -6.46 -13.00
CA ARG A 9 -5.21 -5.27 -13.85
C ARG A 9 -6.52 -4.52 -13.67
N ASN A 10 -7.65 -5.22 -13.70
CA ASN A 10 -8.98 -4.62 -13.58
C ASN A 10 -9.18 -4.00 -12.19
N MET A 11 -8.63 -4.60 -11.12
CA MET A 11 -8.64 -4.02 -9.79
C MET A 11 -7.83 -2.72 -9.70
N VAL A 12 -6.66 -2.65 -10.35
CA VAL A 12 -5.88 -1.40 -10.42
C VAL A 12 -6.68 -0.32 -11.13
N ILE A 13 -7.25 -0.62 -12.30
CA ILE A 13 -8.04 0.35 -13.08
C ILE A 13 -9.26 0.80 -12.27
N GLY A 14 -10.03 -0.13 -11.72
CA GLY A 14 -11.21 0.17 -10.91
C GLY A 14 -10.88 1.00 -9.68
N GLY A 15 -9.78 0.69 -9.02
CA GLY A 15 -9.32 1.43 -7.85
C GLY A 15 -8.88 2.86 -8.16
N VAL A 16 -8.17 3.07 -9.26
CA VAL A 16 -7.80 4.43 -9.71
C VAL A 16 -9.04 5.23 -10.08
N VAL A 17 -9.97 4.65 -10.85
CA VAL A 17 -11.22 5.31 -11.22
C VAL A 17 -12.03 5.67 -9.98
N SER A 18 -12.20 4.76 -9.03
CA SER A 18 -12.91 5.02 -7.77
C SER A 18 -12.27 6.14 -6.96
N SER A 19 -10.93 6.19 -6.92
CA SER A 19 -10.19 7.25 -6.24
C SER A 19 -10.42 8.62 -6.87
N VAL A 20 -10.42 8.70 -8.20
CA VAL A 20 -10.72 9.94 -8.93
C VAL A 20 -12.16 10.39 -8.68
N LEU A 21 -13.12 9.45 -8.70
CA LEU A 21 -14.52 9.74 -8.42
C LEU A 21 -14.72 10.25 -6.98
N LEU A 22 -14.05 9.64 -6.01
CA LEU A 22 -14.12 10.09 -4.62
C LEU A 22 -13.57 11.51 -4.45
N MET A 23 -12.47 11.84 -5.11
CA MET A 23 -11.91 13.20 -5.07
C MET A 23 -12.82 14.22 -5.73
N LYS A 24 -13.49 13.85 -6.82
CA LYS A 24 -14.35 14.77 -7.59
C LYS A 24 -15.74 14.94 -6.97
N PHE A 25 -16.35 13.85 -6.50
CA PHE A 25 -17.75 13.82 -6.04
C PHE A 25 -17.90 13.57 -4.53
N GLY A 26 -16.81 13.39 -3.80
CA GLY A 26 -16.84 13.22 -2.36
C GLY A 26 -17.40 14.45 -1.63
N LEU A 27 -17.88 14.24 -0.40
CA LEU A 27 -18.42 15.31 0.41
C LEU A 27 -17.36 16.37 0.74
N LYS A 28 -17.59 17.61 0.38
CA LYS A 28 -16.66 18.73 0.62
C LYS A 28 -16.34 18.93 2.11
N LYS A 29 -17.29 18.65 3.01
CA LYS A 29 -17.05 18.69 4.46
C LYS A 29 -16.00 17.69 4.94
N LEU A 30 -15.73 16.64 4.17
CA LEU A 30 -14.79 15.56 4.48
C LEU A 30 -13.61 15.54 3.52
N GLU A 31 -13.25 16.67 2.94
CA GLU A 31 -12.19 16.75 1.92
C GLU A 31 -10.86 16.14 2.39
N SER A 32 -10.42 16.47 3.61
CA SER A 32 -9.20 15.89 4.18
C SER A 32 -9.31 14.38 4.37
N TYR A 33 -10.47 13.87 4.80
CA TYR A 33 -10.71 12.43 4.92
C TYR A 33 -10.78 11.75 3.56
N ASN A 34 -11.39 12.39 2.56
CA ASN A 34 -11.42 11.87 1.19
C ASN A 34 -10.00 11.75 0.64
N LEU A 35 -9.18 12.78 0.83
CA LEU A 35 -7.77 12.77 0.42
C LEU A 35 -6.99 11.67 1.15
N PHE A 36 -7.15 11.55 2.47
CA PHE A 36 -6.54 10.49 3.26
C PHE A 36 -6.91 9.10 2.73
N LEU A 37 -8.21 8.85 2.53
CA LEU A 37 -8.69 7.57 2.02
C LEU A 37 -8.15 7.26 0.63
N VAL A 38 -8.13 8.25 -0.27
CA VAL A 38 -7.59 8.07 -1.62
C VAL A 38 -6.12 7.69 -1.58
N ILE A 39 -5.30 8.39 -0.78
CA ILE A 39 -3.86 8.12 -0.69
C ILE A 39 -3.62 6.70 -0.13
N VAL A 40 -4.30 6.35 0.96
CA VAL A 40 -4.17 5.01 1.58
C VAL A 40 -4.67 3.93 0.63
N PHE A 41 -5.79 4.16 -0.04
CA PHE A 41 -6.36 3.20 -0.98
C PHE A 41 -5.48 2.98 -2.20
N LEU A 42 -4.91 4.05 -2.79
CA LEU A 42 -3.95 3.94 -3.89
C LEU A 42 -2.69 3.17 -3.46
N TYR A 43 -2.23 3.37 -2.22
CA TYR A 43 -1.12 2.59 -1.69
C TYR A 43 -1.45 1.08 -1.63
N VAL A 44 -2.64 0.72 -1.16
CA VAL A 44 -3.09 -0.68 -1.14
C VAL A 44 -3.25 -1.24 -2.56
N ILE A 45 -3.73 -0.43 -3.51
CA ILE A 45 -3.88 -0.83 -4.92
C ILE A 45 -2.52 -1.15 -5.57
N LEU A 46 -1.42 -0.57 -5.12
CA LEU A 46 -0.09 -0.94 -5.60
C LEU A 46 0.21 -2.43 -5.42
N MET A 47 -0.36 -3.08 -4.38
CA MET A 47 -0.25 -4.53 -4.20
C MET A 47 -0.85 -5.29 -5.38
N GLN A 48 -1.97 -4.81 -5.94
CA GLN A 48 -2.58 -5.43 -7.13
C GLN A 48 -1.69 -5.27 -8.36
N GLY A 49 -0.96 -4.17 -8.47
CA GLY A 49 0.07 -3.97 -9.49
C GLY A 49 1.23 -4.96 -9.33
N ILE A 50 1.66 -5.22 -8.10
CA ILE A 50 2.69 -6.23 -7.78
C ILE A 50 2.19 -7.63 -8.16
N ASP A 51 0.95 -7.99 -7.81
CA ASP A 51 0.35 -9.27 -8.21
C ASP A 51 0.32 -9.42 -9.73
N TYR A 52 -0.01 -8.34 -10.46
CA TYR A 52 0.06 -8.35 -11.91
C TYR A 52 1.47 -8.67 -12.44
N LEU A 53 2.51 -8.09 -11.83
CA LEU A 53 3.91 -8.40 -12.20
C LEU A 53 4.24 -9.88 -11.97
N VAL A 54 3.76 -10.47 -10.88
CA VAL A 54 3.94 -11.92 -10.61
C VAL A 54 3.31 -12.75 -11.72
N TRP A 55 2.09 -12.41 -12.13
CA TRP A 55 1.37 -13.12 -13.20
C TRP A 55 2.07 -13.03 -14.55
N THR A 56 2.82 -11.95 -14.83
CA THR A 56 3.54 -11.78 -16.09
C THR A 56 4.84 -12.56 -16.15
N ASP A 57 5.31 -13.15 -15.05
CA ASP A 57 6.60 -13.88 -14.99
C ASP A 57 6.49 -15.13 -14.09
N LEU A 58 5.47 -15.96 -14.31
CA LEU A 58 5.27 -17.21 -13.55
C LEU A 58 6.43 -18.18 -13.68
N ASN A 59 7.16 -18.14 -14.78
CA ASN A 59 8.32 -19.02 -15.05
C ASN A 59 9.63 -18.45 -14.50
N CYS A 60 9.62 -17.32 -13.81
CA CYS A 60 10.80 -16.66 -13.21
C CYS A 60 11.94 -16.36 -14.19
N LYS A 61 11.65 -16.24 -15.49
CA LYS A 61 12.66 -16.02 -16.53
C LYS A 61 13.10 -14.56 -16.66
N LEU A 62 12.20 -13.63 -16.36
CA LEU A 62 12.41 -12.19 -16.54
C LEU A 62 12.86 -11.48 -15.25
N GLY A 63 12.96 -12.18 -14.14
CA GLY A 63 13.31 -11.60 -12.83
C GLY A 63 12.21 -10.72 -12.21
N ARG A 64 11.08 -10.56 -12.87
CA ARG A 64 9.95 -9.76 -12.38
C ARG A 64 9.34 -10.34 -11.11
N ASN A 65 9.32 -11.66 -10.99
CA ASN A 65 8.81 -12.34 -9.80
C ASN A 65 9.66 -12.03 -8.57
N LYS A 66 10.99 -12.02 -8.69
CA LYS A 66 11.90 -11.63 -7.61
C LYS A 66 11.66 -10.17 -7.19
N LEU A 67 11.59 -9.27 -8.17
CA LEU A 67 11.30 -7.86 -7.93
C LEU A 67 9.94 -7.68 -7.24
N ALA A 68 8.91 -8.35 -7.73
CA ALA A 68 7.58 -8.34 -7.15
C ALA A 68 7.58 -8.86 -5.69
N GLY A 69 8.34 -9.90 -5.39
CA GLY A 69 8.49 -10.41 -4.02
C GLY A 69 9.10 -9.36 -3.07
N ILE A 70 10.17 -8.69 -3.50
CA ILE A 70 10.83 -7.65 -2.73
C ILE A 70 9.89 -6.45 -2.50
N LEU A 71 9.28 -5.94 -3.56
CA LEU A 71 8.36 -4.81 -3.49
C LEU A 71 7.08 -5.14 -2.71
N GLY A 72 6.55 -6.35 -2.89
CA GLY A 72 5.36 -6.82 -2.17
C GLY A 72 5.60 -6.92 -0.68
N ALA A 73 6.73 -7.48 -0.26
CA ALA A 73 7.12 -7.53 1.15
C ALA A 73 7.26 -6.11 1.73
N PHE A 74 7.95 -5.22 1.01
CA PHE A 74 8.10 -3.83 1.44
C PHE A 74 6.74 -3.14 1.61
N LEU A 75 5.85 -3.22 0.62
CA LEU A 75 4.53 -2.60 0.68
C LEU A 75 3.68 -3.17 1.82
N ASN A 76 3.66 -4.48 2.00
CA ASN A 76 2.89 -5.10 3.08
C ASN A 76 3.35 -4.67 4.46
N TYR A 77 4.64 -4.73 4.72
CA TYR A 77 5.16 -4.42 6.05
C TYR A 77 5.19 -2.92 6.35
N SER A 78 5.26 -2.06 5.34
CA SER A 78 5.24 -0.61 5.54
C SER A 78 3.85 0.00 5.66
N GLN A 79 2.77 -0.75 5.36
CA GLN A 79 1.39 -0.24 5.42
C GLN A 79 1.03 0.49 6.73
N PRO A 80 1.24 -0.09 7.93
CA PRO A 80 0.86 0.59 9.17
C PRO A 80 1.60 1.90 9.38
N LEU A 81 2.89 1.94 9.02
CA LEU A 81 3.71 3.15 9.12
C LEU A 81 3.25 4.22 8.14
N PHE A 82 2.91 3.80 6.91
CA PHE A 82 2.39 4.68 5.88
C PHE A 82 1.05 5.31 6.28
N VAL A 83 0.11 4.49 6.77
CA VAL A 83 -1.21 4.97 7.23
C VAL A 83 -1.06 5.97 8.37
N LEU A 84 -0.17 5.70 9.34
CA LEU A 84 0.12 6.62 10.43
C LEU A 84 0.68 7.95 9.92
N LEU A 85 1.67 7.88 9.02
CA LEU A 85 2.31 9.07 8.45
C LEU A 85 1.30 9.94 7.68
N ILE A 86 0.50 9.33 6.81
CA ILE A 86 -0.50 10.04 6.02
C ILE A 86 -1.62 10.59 6.93
N GLY A 87 -2.03 9.83 7.94
CA GLY A 87 -2.97 10.32 8.95
C GLY A 87 -2.47 11.57 9.68
N TYR A 88 -1.19 11.60 10.04
CA TYR A 88 -0.57 12.78 10.64
C TYR A 88 -0.50 13.97 9.68
N LEU A 89 -0.03 13.74 8.44
CA LEU A 89 0.17 14.82 7.47
C LEU A 89 -1.14 15.39 6.92
N VAL A 90 -2.11 14.54 6.62
CA VAL A 90 -3.36 14.95 5.92
C VAL A 90 -4.45 15.34 6.91
N LEU A 91 -4.60 14.58 8.00
CA LEU A 91 -5.65 14.84 8.99
C LEU A 91 -5.19 15.75 10.12
N SER A 92 -3.92 16.12 10.16
CA SER A 92 -3.30 16.93 11.22
C SER A 92 -3.60 16.44 12.65
N LYS A 93 -3.80 15.12 12.80
CA LYS A 93 -4.09 14.50 14.09
C LYS A 93 -2.79 14.36 14.88
N LYS A 94 -2.83 14.78 16.14
CA LYS A 94 -1.71 14.55 17.07
C LYS A 94 -1.53 13.05 17.30
N ILE A 95 -0.32 12.56 17.13
CA ILE A 95 0.03 11.18 17.39
C ILE A 95 0.21 11.00 18.91
N ASN A 96 -0.50 10.04 19.48
CA ASN A 96 -0.30 9.66 20.89
C ASN A 96 1.10 9.03 21.05
N LYS A 97 1.78 9.34 22.15
CA LYS A 97 3.11 8.78 22.48
C LYS A 97 3.11 7.25 22.50
N THR A 98 2.04 6.61 22.95
CA THR A 98 1.88 5.15 22.97
C THR A 98 1.84 4.61 21.54
N VAL A 99 1.05 5.23 20.64
CA VAL A 99 0.96 4.84 19.25
C VAL A 99 2.30 5.04 18.54
N LEU A 100 3.00 6.14 18.83
CA LEU A 100 4.33 6.41 18.29
C LEU A 100 5.34 5.34 18.75
N GLY A 101 5.31 4.96 20.03
CA GLY A 101 6.17 3.91 20.58
C GLY A 101 5.92 2.56 19.95
N LEU A 102 4.66 2.15 19.80
CA LEU A 102 4.27 0.89 19.13
C LEU A 102 4.72 0.86 17.67
N ASN A 103 4.57 1.98 16.94
CA ASN A 103 5.05 2.06 15.56
C ASN A 103 6.58 2.05 15.48
N GLY A 104 7.29 2.59 16.49
CA GLY A 104 8.74 2.48 16.59
C GLY A 104 9.20 1.03 16.73
N VAL A 105 8.55 0.26 17.62
CA VAL A 105 8.82 -1.19 17.78
C VAL A 105 8.48 -1.94 16.48
N TYR A 106 7.37 -1.61 15.86
CA TYR A 106 6.98 -2.21 14.58
C TYR A 106 8.00 -1.90 13.48
N LEU A 107 8.54 -0.68 13.43
CA LEU A 107 9.57 -0.31 12.46
C LEU A 107 10.85 -1.15 12.64
N LEU A 108 11.27 -1.36 13.89
CA LEU A 108 12.42 -2.22 14.18
C LEU A 108 12.19 -3.66 13.75
N LEU A 109 11.00 -4.21 14.02
CA LEU A 109 10.60 -5.55 13.56
C LEU A 109 10.53 -5.61 12.03
N PHE A 110 9.98 -4.59 11.39
CA PHE A 110 9.94 -4.50 9.93
C PHE A 110 11.33 -4.55 9.32
N VAL A 111 12.26 -3.72 9.80
CA VAL A 111 13.65 -3.69 9.31
C VAL A 111 14.33 -5.04 9.52
N TYR A 112 14.18 -5.63 10.70
CA TYR A 112 14.73 -6.94 11.01
C TYR A 112 14.19 -8.03 10.06
N LEU A 113 12.87 -8.13 9.92
CA LEU A 113 12.24 -9.11 9.05
C LEU A 113 12.58 -8.87 7.58
N TYR A 114 12.60 -7.62 7.14
CA TYR A 114 12.94 -7.28 5.77
C TYR A 114 14.36 -7.69 5.41
N ILE A 115 15.33 -7.48 6.29
CA ILE A 115 16.72 -7.90 6.10
C ILE A 115 16.82 -9.43 6.13
N THR A 116 16.17 -10.10 7.07
CA THR A 116 16.26 -11.56 7.19
C THR A 116 15.56 -12.29 6.06
N LEU A 117 14.43 -11.78 5.56
CA LEU A 117 13.69 -12.40 4.45
C LEU A 117 14.32 -12.16 3.07
N GLN A 118 15.23 -11.19 2.95
CA GLN A 118 15.98 -10.96 1.71
C GLN A 118 17.17 -11.91 1.52
N ILE A 119 17.52 -12.62 2.56
CA ILE A 119 18.54 -13.64 2.53
C ILE A 119 17.92 -14.97 2.07
#